data_be2eb2998a6a00744437367898e5570b
#
_entry.id   be2eb2998a6a00744437367898e5570b
#
_cell.length_a   1.000
_cell.length_b   1.000
_cell.length_c   1.000
_cell.angle_alpha   90.00
_cell.angle_beta   90.00
_cell.angle_gamma   90.00
#
_symmetry.space_group_name_H-M   'P 1'
#
loop_
_entity.id
_entity.type
_entity.pdbx_description
1 polymer ?
#
loop_
_entity_poly.entity_id
_entity_poly.type
_entity_poly.pdbx_seq_one_letter_code
_entity_poly.pdbx_strand_id
1 'polypeptide(L)'
;MCYNTIVKSHYPLFMEFDNGIILKDSLILAQRSLDKWSQDMDVEHKKACGLWDYDKIRHQNTTMNHAEKSYIEHDTLAGVECLQKTLDALGKNIHSIPYTATGIPREKVQKLAKANRGRELFKKIVCDYATQVILEAVFHGGYTHNNRHFIEKIVRGLIKAYDFASSYPYCMLAYKYPMEKFHPFENCSPEFILQNAEEYAYIFKLIMVKPKLKDDFIQMPALQKSKCTKIINGVEDNGRILCAAYAEIYTNETDLEILMQQYTCEGGCLCIDVQYAAKDYLPRWFTDFIYQAFVDKTMLKGGDPVQYSIAKALLNSLYGMCVQKPVKLLIEEDYQSGEYSVNEDQDSEELYKKYTERYTSVLPYQWGVWVTSYAFRNLFTLGSCAGTWLYSDTDSCYGMDWDVKKLEAYNASCKKKLLDRGYGSVHHNNREYWLGVAELDGEYSEFISVGAKRYAVRDAKTGKCKITVAGVPKKGAECLKDDLHNFHAGFIFDGQTTGKKQHTYFMEEDIWTDEHGNERGDSIDLSPASYLLDSVRNVDWERIYEEEIEVILHDEEIL
;
A
#
# COMPACT_ATOMS: atom_id res chain seq x y z
N MET A 1 7.31 36.37 3.00
CA MET A 1 5.97 35.69 3.05
C MET A 1 6.14 34.30 2.46
N CYS A 2 5.43 33.28 2.96
CA CYS A 2 5.41 31.97 2.30
C CYS A 2 4.50 32.07 1.08
N TYR A 3 5.01 31.71 -0.11
CA TYR A 3 4.23 31.82 -1.35
C TYR A 3 4.00 30.48 -2.03
N ASN A 4 4.64 29.41 -1.56
CA ASN A 4 4.46 28.09 -2.12
C ASN A 4 4.64 27.04 -1.01
N THR A 5 3.66 26.18 -0.84
CA THR A 5 3.72 25.10 0.12
C THR A 5 3.05 23.84 -0.43
N ILE A 6 3.56 22.67 -0.08
CA ILE A 6 2.88 21.40 -0.29
C ILE A 6 2.59 20.81 1.08
N VAL A 7 1.31 20.61 1.37
CA VAL A 7 0.82 20.07 2.63
C VAL A 7 0.26 18.67 2.41
N LYS A 8 0.54 17.76 3.32
CA LYS A 8 -0.12 16.46 3.41
C LYS A 8 -0.75 16.37 4.79
N SER A 9 -2.10 16.41 4.84
CA SER A 9 -2.87 16.16 6.07
C SER A 9 -2.14 16.59 7.35
N HIS A 10 -2.16 17.88 7.66
CA HIS A 10 -1.51 18.52 8.83
C HIS A 10 0.02 18.58 8.84
N TYR A 11 0.72 18.15 7.79
CA TYR A 11 2.18 18.22 7.71
C TYR A 11 2.63 18.93 6.43
N PRO A 12 3.25 20.10 6.49
CA PRO A 12 3.87 20.71 5.32
C PRO A 12 5.07 19.87 4.89
N LEU A 13 5.11 19.45 3.61
CA LEU A 13 6.24 18.73 3.04
C LEU A 13 7.40 19.68 2.74
N PHE A 14 7.07 20.85 2.26
CA PHE A 14 7.99 21.97 2.13
C PHE A 14 7.23 23.29 2.16
N MET A 15 7.98 24.35 2.48
CA MET A 15 7.50 25.74 2.44
C MET A 15 8.59 26.58 1.78
N GLU A 16 8.20 27.38 0.80
CA GLU A 16 9.10 28.29 0.07
C GLU A 16 8.71 29.74 0.34
N PHE A 17 9.70 30.54 0.69
CA PHE A 17 9.53 31.93 1.06
C PHE A 17 10.08 32.88 -0.03
N ASP A 18 9.52 34.08 -0.09
CA ASP A 18 9.90 35.14 -1.05
C ASP A 18 11.37 35.56 -1.00
N ASN A 19 12.04 35.32 0.11
CA ASN A 19 13.48 35.56 0.29
C ASN A 19 14.36 34.38 -0.20
N GLY A 20 13.75 33.34 -0.81
CA GLY A 20 14.44 32.15 -1.34
C GLY A 20 14.75 31.06 -0.31
N ILE A 21 14.31 31.20 0.94
CA ILE A 21 14.45 30.16 1.95
C ILE A 21 13.44 29.05 1.64
N ILE A 22 13.89 27.79 1.69
CA ILE A 22 13.05 26.61 1.55
C ILE A 22 13.19 25.74 2.79
N LEU A 23 12.11 25.54 3.52
CA LEU A 23 12.01 24.57 4.62
C LEU A 23 11.51 23.22 4.08
N LYS A 24 12.13 22.13 4.49
CA LYS A 24 11.77 20.75 4.09
C LYS A 24 11.61 19.88 5.33
N ASP A 25 10.55 19.07 5.37
CA ASP A 25 10.36 18.11 6.46
C ASP A 25 11.23 16.87 6.24
N SER A 26 12.16 16.62 7.14
CA SER A 26 13.05 15.45 7.12
C SER A 26 12.32 14.12 7.42
N LEU A 27 11.17 14.13 8.09
CA LEU A 27 10.39 12.93 8.40
C LEU A 27 9.96 12.22 7.11
N ILE A 28 9.56 12.96 6.08
CA ILE A 28 9.13 12.42 4.79
C ILE A 28 10.30 11.75 4.03
N LEU A 29 11.50 12.26 4.22
CA LEU A 29 12.71 11.66 3.66
C LEU A 29 13.14 10.42 4.46
N ALA A 30 13.17 10.52 5.79
CA ALA A 30 13.64 9.46 6.70
C ALA A 30 12.62 8.32 6.85
N GLN A 31 11.31 8.62 6.79
CA GLN A 31 10.18 7.70 7.01
C GLN A 31 10.23 6.98 8.37
N ARG A 32 10.80 7.63 9.38
CA ARG A 32 10.94 7.12 10.75
C ARG A 32 11.11 8.26 11.76
N SER A 33 10.84 7.98 13.04
CA SER A 33 11.09 8.95 14.10
C SER A 33 12.58 9.32 14.21
N LEU A 34 12.89 10.50 14.73
CA LEU A 34 14.28 10.93 14.97
C LEU A 34 15.03 9.96 15.89
N ASP A 35 14.37 9.44 16.92
CA ASP A 35 14.94 8.42 17.80
C ASP A 35 15.40 7.18 17.01
N LYS A 36 14.50 6.59 16.22
CA LYS A 36 14.83 5.45 15.38
C LYS A 36 15.88 5.79 14.31
N TRP A 37 15.82 6.99 13.74
CA TRP A 37 16.78 7.43 12.74
C TRP A 37 18.18 7.58 13.32
N SER A 38 18.30 8.21 14.49
CA SER A 38 19.59 8.39 15.17
C SER A 38 20.22 7.06 15.62
N GLN A 39 19.39 6.09 16.04
CA GLN A 39 19.84 4.73 16.36
C GLN A 39 20.33 3.97 15.14
N ASP A 40 19.51 3.95 14.05
CA ASP A 40 19.81 3.25 12.81
C ASP A 40 21.06 3.81 12.12
N MET A 41 21.24 5.15 12.17
CA MET A 41 22.39 5.85 11.59
C MET A 41 23.65 5.78 12.45
N ASP A 42 23.53 5.27 13.67
CA ASP A 42 24.62 5.23 14.67
C ASP A 42 25.38 6.56 14.76
N VAL A 43 24.64 7.68 14.90
CA VAL A 43 25.19 9.02 15.04
C VAL A 43 25.71 9.24 16.48
N GLU A 44 26.57 10.24 16.68
CA GLU A 44 27.15 10.54 17.98
C GLU A 44 26.07 11.01 18.96
N HIS A 45 25.23 11.96 18.54
CA HIS A 45 24.10 12.43 19.35
C HIS A 45 22.87 11.59 19.08
N LYS A 46 22.32 10.97 20.14
CA LYS A 46 21.04 10.24 20.07
C LYS A 46 19.93 11.14 20.58
N LYS A 47 18.69 10.87 20.14
CA LYS A 47 17.54 11.57 20.70
C LYS A 47 17.51 11.41 22.21
N ALA A 48 17.49 12.50 22.97
CA ALA A 48 17.36 12.47 24.42
C ALA A 48 15.91 12.15 24.82
N CYS A 49 15.73 11.20 25.72
CA CYS A 49 14.43 10.84 26.25
C CYS A 49 14.33 11.23 27.72
N GLY A 50 13.14 11.68 28.17
CA GLY A 50 12.84 11.95 29.57
C GLY A 50 13.42 13.25 30.16
N LEU A 51 14.09 14.06 29.36
CA LEU A 51 14.64 15.36 29.79
C LEU A 51 13.71 16.54 29.57
N TRP A 52 12.61 16.33 28.85
CA TRP A 52 11.63 17.37 28.50
C TRP A 52 10.32 17.13 29.23
N ASP A 53 9.94 18.09 30.04
CA ASP A 53 8.61 18.14 30.65
C ASP A 53 7.61 18.74 29.66
N TYR A 54 6.74 17.91 29.13
CA TYR A 54 5.71 18.32 28.17
C TYR A 54 4.50 18.99 28.85
N ASP A 55 4.39 18.95 30.18
CA ASP A 55 3.31 19.61 30.93
C ASP A 55 3.65 21.06 31.28
N LYS A 56 4.93 21.42 31.22
CA LYS A 56 5.38 22.77 31.50
C LYS A 56 5.01 23.74 30.39
N ILE A 57 4.26 24.80 30.70
CA ILE A 57 3.98 25.88 29.78
C ILE A 57 5.25 26.70 29.54
N ARG A 58 5.51 26.99 28.27
CA ARG A 58 6.68 27.78 27.82
C ARG A 58 6.26 28.83 26.81
N HIS A 59 6.89 29.99 26.92
CA HIS A 59 6.77 31.11 25.99
C HIS A 59 8.14 31.75 25.75
N GLN A 60 8.22 32.75 24.92
CA GLN A 60 9.48 33.37 24.49
C GLN A 60 10.38 33.89 25.66
N ASN A 61 9.77 34.20 26.81
CA ASN A 61 10.49 34.69 28.00
C ASN A 61 10.78 33.60 29.03
N THR A 62 10.34 32.35 28.80
CA THR A 62 10.57 31.24 29.74
C THR A 62 12.04 30.85 29.77
N THR A 63 12.66 30.91 30.94
CA THR A 63 14.05 30.47 31.11
C THR A 63 14.13 28.96 31.09
N MET A 64 14.93 28.43 30.16
CA MET A 64 15.20 26.98 30.07
C MET A 64 16.28 26.57 31.06
N ASN A 65 16.03 25.46 31.75
CA ASN A 65 17.03 24.80 32.60
C ASN A 65 18.06 24.01 31.77
N HIS A 66 19.06 23.44 32.45
CA HIS A 66 20.15 22.70 31.78
C HIS A 66 19.64 21.44 31.06
N ALA A 67 18.68 20.70 31.64
CA ALA A 67 18.11 19.50 31.03
C ALA A 67 17.31 19.81 29.74
N GLU A 68 16.52 20.89 29.78
CA GLU A 68 15.77 21.36 28.60
C GLU A 68 16.69 21.82 27.47
N LYS A 69 17.77 22.54 27.79
CA LYS A 69 18.78 22.93 26.80
C LYS A 69 19.48 21.72 26.19
N SER A 70 19.90 20.76 27.05
CA SER A 70 20.52 19.52 26.59
C SER A 70 19.58 18.68 25.71
N TYR A 71 18.27 18.65 26.02
CA TYR A 71 17.28 17.98 25.17
C TYR A 71 17.24 18.59 23.77
N ILE A 72 17.13 19.92 23.66
CA ILE A 72 17.08 20.61 22.37
C ILE A 72 18.38 20.41 21.59
N GLU A 73 19.52 20.51 22.26
CA GLU A 73 20.84 20.28 21.67
C GLU A 73 20.96 18.89 21.05
N HIS A 74 20.60 17.85 21.80
CA HIS A 74 20.63 16.47 21.32
C HIS A 74 19.66 16.23 20.15
N ASP A 75 18.42 16.73 20.22
CA ASP A 75 17.46 16.59 19.13
C ASP A 75 17.93 17.32 17.85
N THR A 76 18.54 18.49 18.00
CA THR A 76 19.04 19.27 16.87
C THR A 76 20.27 18.59 16.24
N LEU A 77 21.27 18.24 17.05
CA LEU A 77 22.50 17.61 16.57
C LEU A 77 22.23 16.23 15.97
N ALA A 78 21.39 15.41 16.62
CA ALA A 78 20.96 14.12 16.08
C ALA A 78 20.32 14.27 14.68
N GLY A 79 19.47 15.27 14.49
CA GLY A 79 18.83 15.55 13.20
C GLY A 79 19.84 15.94 12.12
N VAL A 80 20.78 16.84 12.46
CA VAL A 80 21.84 17.29 11.53
C VAL A 80 22.78 16.15 11.15
N GLU A 81 23.25 15.37 12.12
CA GLU A 81 24.15 14.24 11.89
C GLU A 81 23.49 13.14 11.04
N CYS A 82 22.23 12.82 11.34
CA CYS A 82 21.45 11.86 10.54
C CYS A 82 21.29 12.35 9.10
N LEU A 83 20.97 13.63 8.91
CA LEU A 83 20.85 14.23 7.58
C LEU A 83 22.19 14.19 6.84
N GLN A 84 23.29 14.55 7.49
CA GLN A 84 24.62 14.53 6.89
C GLN A 84 25.00 13.12 6.44
N LYS A 85 24.87 12.12 7.31
CA LYS A 85 25.12 10.70 6.92
C LYS A 85 24.24 10.24 5.76
N THR A 86 22.98 10.69 5.71
CA THR A 86 22.07 10.39 4.59
C THR A 86 22.55 11.05 3.30
N LEU A 87 22.97 12.31 3.35
CA LEU A 87 23.51 13.03 2.20
C LEU A 87 24.76 12.34 1.65
N ASP A 88 25.67 11.97 2.53
CA ASP A 88 26.93 11.30 2.17
C ASP A 88 26.65 9.92 1.54
N ALA A 89 25.77 9.12 2.14
CA ALA A 89 25.36 7.82 1.61
C ALA A 89 24.70 7.91 0.22
N LEU A 90 24.02 9.00 -0.08
CA LEU A 90 23.36 9.24 -1.35
C LEU A 90 24.23 10.01 -2.37
N GLY A 91 25.40 10.48 -1.98
CA GLY A 91 26.24 11.38 -2.79
C GLY A 91 25.51 12.67 -3.16
N LYS A 92 24.73 13.22 -2.24
CA LYS A 92 23.88 14.41 -2.41
C LYS A 92 24.33 15.55 -1.49
N ASN A 93 23.78 16.72 -1.73
CA ASN A 93 23.88 17.86 -0.82
C ASN A 93 22.49 18.41 -0.49
N ILE A 94 22.40 19.38 0.41
CA ILE A 94 21.14 19.96 0.90
C ILE A 94 20.27 20.55 -0.21
N HIS A 95 20.87 21.04 -1.31
CA HIS A 95 20.14 21.59 -2.46
C HIS A 95 19.61 20.51 -3.40
N SER A 96 20.31 19.37 -3.52
CA SER A 96 20.01 18.29 -4.46
C SER A 96 19.25 17.14 -3.82
N ILE A 97 19.05 17.14 -2.51
CA ILE A 97 18.28 16.09 -1.83
C ILE A 97 16.80 16.22 -2.17
N PRO A 98 16.11 15.13 -2.57
CA PRO A 98 14.68 15.17 -2.86
C PRO A 98 13.84 15.40 -1.60
N TYR A 99 12.61 15.87 -1.77
CA TYR A 99 11.66 16.08 -0.66
C TYR A 99 11.19 14.76 -0.01
N THR A 100 11.19 13.67 -0.77
CA THR A 100 10.66 12.37 -0.34
C THR A 100 11.64 11.25 -0.62
N ALA A 101 11.59 10.17 0.16
CA ALA A 101 12.39 8.98 -0.09
C ALA A 101 12.21 8.42 -1.51
N THR A 102 11.00 8.52 -2.08
CA THR A 102 10.70 8.06 -3.45
C THR A 102 11.27 8.96 -4.54
N GLY A 103 11.72 10.17 -4.22
CA GLY A 103 12.42 11.05 -5.15
C GLY A 103 13.77 10.50 -5.60
N ILE A 104 14.46 9.76 -4.72
CA ILE A 104 15.77 9.17 -4.99
C ILE A 104 15.71 8.12 -6.14
N PRO A 105 14.88 7.06 -6.04
CA PRO A 105 14.76 6.09 -7.12
C PRO A 105 14.20 6.73 -8.40
N ARG A 106 13.32 7.73 -8.29
CA ARG A 106 12.78 8.44 -9.46
C ARG A 106 13.87 9.12 -10.26
N GLU A 107 14.77 9.83 -9.62
CA GLU A 107 15.89 10.49 -10.31
C GLU A 107 16.79 9.46 -11.00
N LYS A 108 17.08 8.32 -10.36
CA LYS A 108 17.86 7.23 -10.97
C LYS A 108 17.16 6.67 -12.21
N VAL A 109 15.85 6.38 -12.11
CA VAL A 109 15.04 5.89 -13.23
C VAL A 109 15.01 6.91 -14.38
N GLN A 110 14.84 8.19 -14.09
CA GLN A 110 14.84 9.24 -15.13
C GLN A 110 16.18 9.35 -15.84
N LYS A 111 17.30 9.24 -15.11
CA LYS A 111 18.66 9.20 -15.71
C LYS A 111 18.84 7.98 -16.63
N LEU A 112 18.42 6.81 -16.17
CA LEU A 112 18.48 5.57 -16.97
C LEU A 112 17.57 5.66 -18.21
N ALA A 113 16.35 6.16 -18.05
CA ALA A 113 15.43 6.35 -19.15
C ALA A 113 16.00 7.31 -20.20
N LYS A 114 16.62 8.42 -19.78
CA LYS A 114 17.29 9.37 -20.69
C LYS A 114 18.40 8.70 -21.49
N ALA A 115 19.23 7.87 -20.84
CA ALA A 115 20.33 7.16 -21.48
C ALA A 115 19.84 6.08 -22.48
N ASN A 116 18.61 5.57 -22.32
CA ASN A 116 18.06 4.45 -23.06
C ASN A 116 16.83 4.81 -23.93
N ARG A 117 16.66 6.08 -24.31
CA ARG A 117 15.52 6.57 -25.10
C ARG A 117 14.15 6.28 -24.47
N GLY A 118 14.08 6.19 -23.13
CA GLY A 118 12.84 5.88 -22.41
C GLY A 118 11.75 6.90 -22.64
N ARG A 119 12.10 8.16 -22.92
CA ARG A 119 11.13 9.19 -23.27
C ARG A 119 10.46 8.95 -24.63
N GLU A 120 11.19 8.45 -25.60
CA GLU A 120 10.63 8.10 -26.92
C GLU A 120 9.66 6.91 -26.79
N LEU A 121 10.07 5.92 -26.00
CA LEU A 121 9.22 4.77 -25.66
C LEU A 121 7.95 5.21 -24.94
N PHE A 122 8.07 6.08 -23.92
CA PHE A 122 6.91 6.64 -23.20
C PHE A 122 5.90 7.28 -24.17
N LYS A 123 6.36 8.16 -25.08
CA LYS A 123 5.51 8.80 -26.08
C LYS A 123 4.82 7.81 -27.03
N LYS A 124 5.46 6.68 -27.31
CA LYS A 124 4.88 5.61 -28.13
C LYS A 124 3.76 4.86 -27.41
N ILE A 125 3.87 4.72 -26.06
CA ILE A 125 2.99 3.86 -25.25
C ILE A 125 1.89 4.67 -24.55
N VAL A 126 2.17 5.91 -24.15
CA VAL A 126 1.21 6.71 -23.36
C VAL A 126 -0.12 6.89 -24.10
N CYS A 127 -1.20 6.65 -23.40
CA CYS A 127 -2.56 6.71 -23.93
C CYS A 127 -3.08 8.17 -23.99
N ASP A 128 -4.25 8.36 -24.60
CA ASP A 128 -5.03 9.58 -24.47
C ASP A 128 -5.69 9.68 -23.09
N TYR A 129 -6.31 10.82 -22.79
CA TYR A 129 -6.91 11.06 -21.48
C TYR A 129 -8.12 10.15 -21.20
N ALA A 130 -8.94 9.86 -22.20
CA ALA A 130 -10.11 8.98 -22.05
C ALA A 130 -9.67 7.56 -21.64
N THR A 131 -8.66 7.01 -22.31
CA THR A 131 -8.07 5.71 -21.96
C THR A 131 -7.38 5.76 -20.59
N GLN A 132 -6.73 6.89 -20.21
CA GLN A 132 -6.14 7.06 -18.88
C GLN A 132 -7.19 6.97 -17.77
N VAL A 133 -8.37 7.56 -17.94
CA VAL A 133 -9.48 7.46 -16.99
C VAL A 133 -9.95 6.01 -16.82
N ILE A 134 -10.04 5.25 -17.91
CA ILE A 134 -10.35 3.81 -17.85
C ILE A 134 -9.25 3.05 -17.09
N LEU A 135 -7.98 3.31 -17.36
CA LEU A 135 -6.87 2.69 -16.65
C LEU A 135 -6.88 3.00 -15.15
N GLU A 136 -7.31 4.21 -14.74
CA GLU A 136 -7.48 4.56 -13.32
C GLU A 136 -8.66 3.83 -12.68
N ALA A 137 -9.72 3.55 -13.44
CA ALA A 137 -10.83 2.71 -12.97
C ALA A 137 -10.42 1.24 -12.82
N VAL A 138 -9.64 0.71 -13.76
CA VAL A 138 -9.09 -0.66 -13.72
C VAL A 138 -8.08 -0.83 -12.57
N PHE A 139 -7.25 0.19 -12.30
CA PHE A 139 -6.22 0.10 -11.26
C PHE A 139 -6.81 -0.21 -9.89
N HIS A 140 -6.26 -1.18 -9.20
CA HIS A 140 -6.57 -1.49 -7.80
C HIS A 140 -5.29 -1.66 -6.97
N GLY A 141 -5.41 -1.49 -5.66
CA GLY A 141 -4.34 -1.74 -4.71
C GLY A 141 -4.17 -3.23 -4.37
N GLY A 142 -3.35 -3.52 -3.37
CA GLY A 142 -3.19 -4.87 -2.84
C GLY A 142 -4.49 -5.40 -2.21
N TYR A 143 -4.68 -6.70 -2.31
CA TYR A 143 -5.84 -7.39 -1.74
C TYR A 143 -5.66 -7.59 -0.24
N THR A 144 -6.61 -7.14 0.56
CA THR A 144 -6.68 -7.44 1.99
C THR A 144 -8.09 -7.89 2.31
N HIS A 145 -8.24 -9.10 2.83
CA HIS A 145 -9.56 -9.65 3.13
C HIS A 145 -9.47 -10.79 4.15
N ASN A 146 -10.57 -11.00 4.89
CA ASN A 146 -10.74 -12.09 5.83
C ASN A 146 -11.75 -13.07 5.26
N ASN A 147 -11.52 -14.36 5.46
CA ASN A 147 -12.57 -15.34 5.19
C ASN A 147 -13.71 -15.16 6.22
N ARG A 148 -14.89 -14.79 5.74
CA ARG A 148 -16.06 -14.44 6.54
C ARG A 148 -16.51 -15.53 7.53
N HIS A 149 -16.27 -16.79 7.18
CA HIS A 149 -16.65 -17.94 8.02
C HIS A 149 -15.82 -18.04 9.32
N PHE A 150 -14.67 -17.34 9.38
CA PHE A 150 -13.73 -17.37 10.51
C PHE A 150 -13.61 -16.04 11.24
N ILE A 151 -14.38 -15.02 10.86
CA ILE A 151 -14.37 -13.73 11.57
C ILE A 151 -14.84 -13.93 13.01
N GLU A 152 -14.10 -13.38 13.99
CA GLU A 152 -14.32 -13.50 15.44
C GLU A 152 -14.21 -14.94 15.99
N LYS A 153 -13.78 -15.89 15.19
CA LYS A 153 -13.57 -17.26 15.63
C LYS A 153 -12.08 -17.53 15.85
N ILE A 154 -11.73 -18.11 17.01
CA ILE A 154 -10.37 -18.59 17.23
C ILE A 154 -10.21 -19.91 16.47
N VAL A 155 -9.46 -19.85 15.38
CA VAL A 155 -9.07 -21.03 14.61
C VAL A 155 -7.87 -21.68 15.29
N ARG A 156 -7.95 -22.99 15.56
CA ARG A 156 -6.89 -23.77 16.21
C ARG A 156 -6.35 -24.83 15.27
N GLY A 157 -5.05 -25.04 15.32
CA GLY A 157 -4.35 -26.03 14.50
C GLY A 157 -2.99 -25.51 14.02
N LEU A 158 -2.41 -26.17 13.03
CA LEU A 158 -1.19 -25.71 12.40
C LEU A 158 -1.53 -24.69 11.30
N ILE A 159 -1.55 -23.43 11.70
CA ILE A 159 -1.75 -22.30 10.77
C ILE A 159 -0.39 -21.84 10.27
N LYS A 160 -0.23 -21.75 8.96
CA LYS A 160 0.98 -21.24 8.32
C LYS A 160 0.68 -19.95 7.58
N ALA A 161 1.60 -19.00 7.68
CA ALA A 161 1.61 -17.81 6.84
C ALA A 161 2.72 -17.94 5.79
N TYR A 162 2.37 -17.71 4.53
CA TYR A 162 3.32 -17.58 3.43
C TYR A 162 3.28 -16.15 2.89
N ASP A 163 4.46 -15.61 2.58
CA ASP A 163 4.65 -14.26 2.06
C ASP A 163 5.50 -14.29 0.79
N PHE A 164 5.23 -13.40 -0.17
CA PHE A 164 6.02 -13.33 -1.39
C PHE A 164 7.30 -12.52 -1.20
N ALA A 165 8.41 -13.11 -1.59
CA ALA A 165 9.68 -12.41 -1.63
C ALA A 165 9.67 -11.31 -2.71
N SER A 166 9.35 -10.06 -2.32
CA SER A 166 9.30 -8.90 -3.22
C SER A 166 8.34 -9.07 -4.41
N SER A 167 7.05 -9.24 -4.12
CA SER A 167 5.96 -9.53 -5.06
C SER A 167 5.93 -8.61 -6.30
N TYR A 168 5.81 -7.29 -6.11
CA TYR A 168 5.72 -6.34 -7.24
C TYR A 168 6.98 -6.31 -8.13
N PRO A 169 8.22 -6.26 -7.58
CA PRO A 169 9.43 -6.39 -8.37
C PRO A 169 9.49 -7.68 -9.19
N TYR A 170 9.06 -8.80 -8.62
CA TYR A 170 8.96 -10.06 -9.36
C TYR A 170 8.02 -9.92 -10.57
N CYS A 171 6.82 -9.37 -10.37
CA CYS A 171 5.88 -9.18 -11.47
C CYS A 171 6.50 -8.35 -12.60
N MET A 172 7.24 -7.29 -12.26
CA MET A 172 7.89 -6.42 -13.26
C MET A 172 8.97 -7.14 -14.08
N LEU A 173 9.60 -8.17 -13.53
CA LEU A 173 10.62 -8.96 -14.25
C LEU A 173 10.03 -10.11 -15.06
N ALA A 174 8.98 -10.75 -14.53
CA ALA A 174 8.53 -12.07 -14.98
C ALA A 174 7.43 -12.05 -16.05
N TYR A 175 6.68 -10.93 -16.16
CA TYR A 175 5.50 -10.87 -17.02
C TYR A 175 5.63 -9.85 -18.15
N LYS A 176 4.74 -9.98 -19.16
CA LYS A 176 4.61 -9.04 -20.27
C LYS A 176 3.61 -7.93 -19.92
N TYR A 177 3.79 -6.76 -20.49
CA TYR A 177 3.05 -5.52 -20.25
C TYR A 177 2.55 -4.91 -21.54
N PRO A 178 1.50 -4.08 -21.55
CA PRO A 178 1.10 -3.33 -22.75
C PRO A 178 2.26 -2.41 -23.17
N MET A 179 2.76 -2.59 -24.39
CA MET A 179 3.94 -1.91 -24.94
C MET A 179 3.62 -1.02 -26.13
N GLU A 180 2.35 -0.74 -26.34
CA GLU A 180 1.84 0.23 -27.30
C GLU A 180 0.61 0.95 -26.76
N LYS A 181 0.05 1.89 -27.53
CA LYS A 181 -1.25 2.52 -27.21
C LYS A 181 -2.37 1.50 -27.32
N PHE A 182 -3.39 1.70 -26.52
CA PHE A 182 -4.61 0.91 -26.65
C PHE A 182 -5.39 1.31 -27.89
N HIS A 183 -5.91 0.30 -28.59
CA HIS A 183 -6.75 0.44 -29.79
C HIS A 183 -8.14 -0.11 -29.52
N PRO A 184 -9.20 0.57 -30.00
CA PRO A 184 -10.56 0.07 -29.87
C PRO A 184 -10.74 -1.32 -30.49
N PHE A 185 -11.59 -2.14 -29.89
CA PHE A 185 -11.99 -3.45 -30.38
C PHE A 185 -13.51 -3.63 -30.23
N GLU A 186 -14.07 -4.58 -30.94
CA GLU A 186 -15.48 -4.93 -30.82
C GLU A 186 -15.81 -5.60 -29.49
N ASN A 187 -17.06 -5.55 -29.07
CA ASN A 187 -17.55 -6.25 -27.90
C ASN A 187 -17.39 -7.77 -28.10
N CYS A 188 -16.93 -8.46 -27.09
CA CYS A 188 -16.60 -9.88 -27.18
C CYS A 188 -16.87 -10.62 -25.87
N SER A 189 -16.79 -11.95 -25.92
CA SER A 189 -16.95 -12.78 -24.73
C SER A 189 -15.68 -12.78 -23.87
N PRO A 190 -15.80 -13.08 -22.57
CA PRO A 190 -14.65 -13.31 -21.69
C PRO A 190 -13.67 -14.37 -22.22
N GLU A 191 -14.18 -15.44 -22.84
CA GLU A 191 -13.36 -16.53 -23.37
C GLU A 191 -12.45 -16.05 -24.50
N PHE A 192 -12.94 -15.17 -25.37
CA PHE A 192 -12.13 -14.58 -26.44
C PHE A 192 -10.94 -13.81 -25.86
N ILE A 193 -11.19 -12.97 -24.85
CA ILE A 193 -10.12 -12.20 -24.18
C ILE A 193 -9.10 -13.14 -23.54
N LEU A 194 -9.55 -14.15 -22.78
CA LEU A 194 -8.67 -15.08 -22.09
C LEU A 194 -7.82 -15.93 -23.06
N GLN A 195 -8.36 -16.31 -24.21
CA GLN A 195 -7.61 -17.04 -25.26
C GLN A 195 -6.46 -16.21 -25.85
N ASN A 196 -6.60 -14.89 -25.88
CA ASN A 196 -5.61 -13.99 -26.46
C ASN A 196 -4.76 -13.25 -25.43
N ALA A 197 -4.96 -13.53 -24.12
CA ALA A 197 -4.35 -12.82 -23.00
C ALA A 197 -2.83 -12.93 -22.90
N GLU A 198 -2.19 -13.92 -23.55
CA GLU A 198 -0.73 -14.06 -23.56
C GLU A 198 -0.04 -13.03 -24.48
N GLU A 199 -0.68 -12.67 -25.59
CA GLU A 199 -0.13 -11.77 -26.60
C GLU A 199 -0.63 -10.34 -26.47
N TYR A 200 -1.87 -10.16 -26.00
CA TYR A 200 -2.54 -8.87 -25.91
C TYR A 200 -2.98 -8.53 -24.49
N ALA A 201 -2.78 -7.29 -24.13
CA ALA A 201 -3.38 -6.65 -22.96
C ALA A 201 -4.75 -6.08 -23.36
N TYR A 202 -5.75 -6.30 -22.53
CA TYR A 202 -7.10 -5.78 -22.75
C TYR A 202 -7.55 -4.93 -21.57
N ILE A 203 -8.23 -3.83 -21.85
CA ILE A 203 -9.05 -3.10 -20.87
C ILE A 203 -10.47 -3.04 -21.40
N PHE A 204 -11.45 -3.23 -20.54
CA PHE A 204 -12.86 -3.30 -20.94
C PHE A 204 -13.77 -3.15 -19.72
N LYS A 205 -15.04 -2.88 -19.98
CA LYS A 205 -16.09 -3.00 -19.00
C LYS A 205 -16.67 -4.42 -19.06
N LEU A 206 -16.54 -5.17 -17.98
CA LEU A 206 -17.17 -6.48 -17.82
C LEU A 206 -18.58 -6.29 -17.29
N ILE A 207 -19.56 -6.81 -18.02
CA ILE A 207 -20.95 -6.97 -17.58
C ILE A 207 -21.12 -8.38 -17.08
N MET A 208 -21.68 -8.53 -15.88
CA MET A 208 -21.97 -9.82 -15.25
C MET A 208 -23.46 -9.85 -14.90
N VAL A 209 -24.21 -10.81 -15.46
CA VAL A 209 -25.64 -10.99 -15.17
C VAL A 209 -25.81 -12.16 -14.23
N LYS A 210 -26.42 -11.91 -13.08
CA LYS A 210 -26.57 -12.85 -11.96
C LYS A 210 -25.23 -13.51 -11.55
N PRO A 211 -24.16 -12.69 -11.26
CA PRO A 211 -22.93 -13.26 -10.74
C PRO A 211 -23.15 -13.83 -9.35
N LYS A 212 -22.64 -15.05 -9.11
CA LYS A 212 -22.63 -15.71 -7.81
C LYS A 212 -21.27 -16.35 -7.56
N LEU A 213 -20.71 -16.12 -6.38
CA LEU A 213 -19.44 -16.72 -5.96
C LEU A 213 -19.60 -18.25 -5.86
N LYS A 214 -18.69 -18.97 -6.53
CA LYS A 214 -18.63 -20.44 -6.45
C LYS A 214 -18.04 -20.83 -5.10
N ASP A 215 -18.63 -21.77 -4.39
CA ASP A 215 -18.11 -22.30 -3.14
C ASP A 215 -17.43 -21.22 -2.25
N ASP A 216 -18.24 -20.41 -1.60
CA ASP A 216 -17.79 -19.25 -0.81
C ASP A 216 -17.01 -19.61 0.46
N PHE A 217 -17.00 -20.89 0.86
CA PHE A 217 -16.17 -21.35 1.98
C PHE A 217 -14.68 -21.41 1.61
N ILE A 218 -14.38 -21.80 0.37
CA ILE A 218 -13.01 -21.92 -0.15
C ILE A 218 -12.55 -20.60 -0.78
N GLN A 219 -13.48 -19.89 -1.44
CA GLN A 219 -13.17 -18.71 -2.23
C GLN A 219 -13.20 -17.44 -1.38
N MET A 220 -12.18 -16.62 -1.50
CA MET A 220 -12.24 -15.24 -1.04
C MET A 220 -12.65 -14.33 -2.19
N PRO A 221 -13.73 -13.53 -2.08
CA PRO A 221 -14.33 -12.84 -3.23
C PRO A 221 -13.39 -11.78 -3.83
N ALA A 222 -13.18 -11.85 -5.14
CA ALA A 222 -12.32 -10.94 -5.89
C ALA A 222 -13.05 -9.65 -6.30
N LEU A 223 -14.36 -9.70 -6.58
CA LEU A 223 -15.14 -8.58 -7.10
C LEU A 223 -15.30 -7.48 -6.05
N GLN A 224 -14.68 -6.32 -6.27
CA GLN A 224 -14.68 -5.20 -5.34
C GLN A 224 -15.83 -4.24 -5.62
N LYS A 225 -16.75 -4.04 -4.64
CA LYS A 225 -17.90 -3.14 -4.76
C LYS A 225 -17.52 -1.72 -5.18
N SER A 226 -16.52 -1.14 -4.54
CA SER A 226 -16.09 0.25 -4.82
C SER A 226 -15.46 0.45 -6.21
N LYS A 227 -15.19 -0.62 -6.95
CA LYS A 227 -14.68 -0.60 -8.33
C LYS A 227 -15.78 -0.85 -9.36
N CYS A 228 -16.92 -1.35 -8.93
CA CYS A 228 -18.06 -1.53 -9.82
C CYS A 228 -18.67 -0.17 -10.19
N THR A 229 -18.95 0.02 -11.47
CA THR A 229 -19.65 1.21 -11.99
C THR A 229 -21.16 1.12 -11.78
N LYS A 230 -21.68 -0.12 -11.69
CA LYS A 230 -23.09 -0.40 -11.40
C LYS A 230 -23.21 -1.73 -10.68
N ILE A 231 -24.10 -1.78 -9.69
CA ILE A 231 -24.51 -3.01 -9.00
C ILE A 231 -26.01 -2.91 -8.75
N ILE A 232 -26.73 -4.01 -9.00
CA ILE A 232 -28.17 -4.14 -8.70
C ILE A 232 -28.33 -5.34 -7.77
N ASN A 233 -29.01 -5.14 -6.65
CA ASN A 233 -29.30 -6.16 -5.64
C ASN A 233 -28.05 -6.99 -5.26
N GLY A 234 -26.98 -6.30 -4.82
CA GLY A 234 -25.72 -6.94 -4.48
C GLY A 234 -25.66 -7.33 -3.01
N VAL A 235 -25.28 -8.58 -2.73
CA VAL A 235 -24.87 -9.04 -1.39
C VAL A 235 -23.37 -8.92 -1.27
N GLU A 236 -22.90 -8.30 -0.19
CA GLU A 236 -21.50 -8.04 0.01
C GLU A 236 -20.92 -8.63 1.30
N ASP A 237 -19.65 -8.96 1.25
CA ASP A 237 -18.81 -9.27 2.40
C ASP A 237 -17.67 -8.25 2.48
N ASN A 238 -17.77 -7.34 3.44
CA ASN A 238 -16.71 -6.35 3.73
C ASN A 238 -16.16 -5.65 2.46
N GLY A 239 -17.06 -5.10 1.64
CA GLY A 239 -16.72 -4.39 0.40
C GLY A 239 -16.42 -5.29 -0.81
N ARG A 240 -16.68 -6.59 -0.72
CA ARG A 240 -16.58 -7.56 -1.80
C ARG A 240 -17.94 -8.17 -2.10
N ILE A 241 -18.24 -8.36 -3.37
CA ILE A 241 -19.53 -8.89 -3.82
C ILE A 241 -19.52 -10.40 -3.79
N LEU A 242 -20.51 -11.00 -3.09
CA LEU A 242 -20.76 -12.43 -3.07
C LEU A 242 -21.67 -12.85 -4.21
N CYS A 243 -22.74 -12.08 -4.42
CA CYS A 243 -23.63 -12.22 -5.56
C CYS A 243 -24.32 -10.88 -5.88
N ALA A 244 -24.90 -10.77 -7.05
CA ALA A 244 -25.73 -9.64 -7.45
C ALA A 244 -26.71 -10.07 -8.54
N ALA A 245 -27.79 -9.31 -8.76
CA ALA A 245 -28.60 -9.48 -9.96
C ALA A 245 -27.86 -8.99 -11.21
N TYR A 246 -27.05 -7.94 -11.04
CA TYR A 246 -26.27 -7.34 -12.12
C TYR A 246 -25.04 -6.62 -11.55
N ALA A 247 -23.89 -6.72 -12.24
CA ALA A 247 -22.69 -5.95 -11.89
C ALA A 247 -21.93 -5.50 -13.16
N GLU A 248 -21.36 -4.29 -13.11
CA GLU A 248 -20.45 -3.76 -14.12
C GLU A 248 -19.15 -3.32 -13.47
N ILE A 249 -18.02 -3.68 -14.07
CA ILE A 249 -16.70 -3.27 -13.59
C ILE A 249 -15.74 -3.03 -14.76
N TYR A 250 -14.95 -1.96 -14.72
CA TYR A 250 -13.78 -1.85 -15.60
C TYR A 250 -12.66 -2.74 -15.06
N THR A 251 -12.13 -3.59 -15.94
CA THR A 251 -11.13 -4.59 -15.59
C THR A 251 -10.16 -4.86 -16.74
N ASN A 252 -9.17 -5.72 -16.52
CA ASN A 252 -8.25 -6.21 -17.53
C ASN A 252 -8.31 -7.75 -17.65
N GLU A 253 -7.61 -8.31 -18.63
CA GLU A 253 -7.60 -9.76 -18.89
C GLU A 253 -7.03 -10.59 -17.73
N THR A 254 -6.11 -10.00 -16.93
CA THR A 254 -5.49 -10.72 -15.80
C THR A 254 -6.45 -10.88 -14.63
N ASP A 255 -7.20 -9.81 -14.32
CA ASP A 255 -8.23 -9.85 -13.26
C ASP A 255 -9.46 -10.63 -13.72
N LEU A 256 -9.78 -10.58 -15.03
CA LEU A 256 -10.85 -11.38 -15.62
C LEU A 256 -10.63 -12.88 -15.39
N GLU A 257 -9.40 -13.37 -15.50
CA GLU A 257 -9.06 -14.77 -15.22
C GLU A 257 -9.55 -15.19 -13.82
N ILE A 258 -9.31 -14.35 -12.81
CA ILE A 258 -9.73 -14.63 -11.44
C ILE A 258 -11.26 -14.56 -11.30
N LEU A 259 -11.89 -13.55 -11.88
CA LEU A 259 -13.34 -13.39 -11.80
C LEU A 259 -14.06 -14.58 -12.44
N MET A 260 -13.61 -15.05 -13.60
CA MET A 260 -14.21 -16.22 -14.27
C MET A 260 -13.95 -17.54 -13.54
N GLN A 261 -12.85 -17.64 -12.81
CA GLN A 261 -12.59 -18.79 -11.94
C GLN A 261 -13.51 -18.80 -10.72
N GLN A 262 -13.81 -17.65 -10.14
CA GLN A 262 -14.54 -17.56 -8.87
C GLN A 262 -16.06 -17.44 -9.00
N TYR A 263 -16.56 -16.82 -10.07
CA TYR A 263 -17.99 -16.54 -10.22
C TYR A 263 -18.65 -17.40 -11.31
N THR A 264 -19.88 -17.80 -11.07
CA THR A 264 -20.82 -18.20 -12.10
C THR A 264 -21.71 -17.02 -12.45
N CYS A 265 -22.12 -16.89 -13.71
CA CYS A 265 -23.03 -15.85 -14.18
C CYS A 265 -24.17 -16.54 -14.95
N GLU A 266 -25.34 -16.75 -14.34
CA GLU A 266 -26.45 -17.47 -14.98
C GLU A 266 -26.97 -16.76 -16.23
N GLY A 267 -26.99 -15.42 -16.24
CA GLY A 267 -27.36 -14.61 -17.39
C GLY A 267 -26.21 -14.33 -18.36
N GLY A 268 -25.03 -14.93 -18.13
CA GLY A 268 -23.84 -14.76 -18.96
C GLY A 268 -23.00 -13.52 -18.60
N CYS A 269 -21.90 -13.36 -19.34
CA CYS A 269 -20.99 -12.23 -19.23
C CYS A 269 -20.67 -11.66 -20.60
N LEU A 270 -20.45 -10.34 -20.66
CA LEU A 270 -20.08 -9.64 -21.88
C LEU A 270 -19.01 -8.58 -21.59
N CYS A 271 -18.02 -8.49 -22.45
CA CYS A 271 -17.00 -7.44 -22.41
C CYS A 271 -17.36 -6.36 -23.44
N ILE A 272 -17.58 -5.13 -22.97
CA ILE A 272 -17.90 -3.97 -23.80
C ILE A 272 -16.84 -2.87 -23.63
N ASP A 273 -16.86 -1.88 -24.50
CA ASP A 273 -15.86 -0.79 -24.53
C ASP A 273 -14.43 -1.34 -24.58
N VAL A 274 -14.24 -2.44 -25.32
CA VAL A 274 -12.99 -3.20 -25.35
C VAL A 274 -11.91 -2.41 -26.06
N GLN A 275 -10.73 -2.34 -25.44
CA GLN A 275 -9.52 -1.84 -26.07
C GLN A 275 -8.39 -2.86 -25.83
N TYR A 276 -7.47 -2.96 -26.78
CA TYR A 276 -6.35 -3.89 -26.72
C TYR A 276 -5.01 -3.21 -27.05
N ALA A 277 -3.93 -3.78 -26.56
CA ALA A 277 -2.55 -3.39 -26.86
C ALA A 277 -1.66 -4.63 -26.91
N ALA A 278 -0.68 -4.68 -27.81
CA ALA A 278 0.28 -5.77 -27.83
C ALA A 278 1.14 -5.77 -26.58
N LYS A 279 1.41 -6.97 -26.06
CA LYS A 279 2.26 -7.18 -24.88
C LYS A 279 3.69 -7.50 -25.25
N ASP A 280 4.61 -6.94 -24.49
CA ASP A 280 6.00 -7.37 -24.43
C ASP A 280 6.57 -7.14 -23.03
N TYR A 281 7.75 -7.62 -22.77
CA TYR A 281 8.43 -7.40 -21.50
C TYR A 281 8.85 -5.95 -21.32
N LEU A 282 8.89 -5.49 -20.06
CA LEU A 282 9.44 -4.17 -19.74
C LEU A 282 10.86 -4.00 -20.27
N PRO A 283 11.27 -2.78 -20.63
CA PRO A 283 12.59 -2.50 -21.19
C PRO A 283 13.72 -3.02 -20.29
N ARG A 284 14.74 -3.60 -20.92
CA ARG A 284 15.86 -4.23 -20.21
C ARG A 284 16.55 -3.30 -19.23
N TRP A 285 16.77 -2.03 -19.61
CA TRP A 285 17.36 -1.02 -18.72
C TRP A 285 16.57 -0.83 -17.41
N PHE A 286 15.24 -1.02 -17.45
CA PHE A 286 14.38 -0.87 -16.27
C PHE A 286 14.35 -2.16 -15.45
N THR A 287 14.19 -3.31 -16.08
CA THR A 287 14.19 -4.61 -15.39
C THR A 287 15.56 -4.93 -14.78
N ASP A 288 16.66 -4.60 -15.44
CA ASP A 288 18.01 -4.74 -14.86
C ASP A 288 18.20 -3.85 -13.63
N PHE A 289 17.68 -2.63 -13.66
CA PHE A 289 17.71 -1.74 -12.49
C PHE A 289 16.90 -2.30 -11.32
N ILE A 290 15.71 -2.86 -11.58
CA ILE A 290 14.87 -3.50 -10.56
C ILE A 290 15.61 -4.72 -9.95
N TYR A 291 16.19 -5.55 -10.80
CA TYR A 291 16.95 -6.72 -10.36
C TYR A 291 18.19 -6.32 -9.54
N GLN A 292 18.94 -5.31 -9.99
CA GLN A 292 20.08 -4.79 -9.22
C GLN A 292 19.65 -4.25 -7.84
N ALA A 293 18.52 -3.55 -7.76
CA ALA A 293 17.98 -3.09 -6.49
C ALA A 293 17.62 -4.25 -5.54
N PHE A 294 17.16 -5.38 -6.08
CA PHE A 294 16.96 -6.60 -5.30
C PHE A 294 18.27 -7.20 -4.82
N VAL A 295 19.29 -7.27 -5.69
CA VAL A 295 20.65 -7.73 -5.32
C VAL A 295 21.20 -6.87 -4.20
N ASP A 296 21.19 -5.55 -4.38
CA ASP A 296 21.72 -4.60 -3.38
C ASP A 296 21.03 -4.76 -2.03
N LYS A 297 19.68 -4.79 -2.01
CA LYS A 297 18.89 -5.04 -0.79
C LYS A 297 19.28 -6.36 -0.13
N THR A 298 19.48 -7.43 -0.92
CA THR A 298 19.78 -8.77 -0.40
C THR A 298 21.19 -8.85 0.18
N MET A 299 22.16 -8.28 -0.50
CA MET A 299 23.56 -8.25 -0.06
C MET A 299 23.78 -7.41 1.20
N LEU A 300 22.92 -6.41 1.42
CA LEU A 300 22.96 -5.56 2.62
C LEU A 300 22.20 -6.16 3.82
N LYS A 301 21.52 -7.28 3.65
CA LYS A 301 20.74 -7.91 4.71
C LYS A 301 21.65 -8.44 5.84
N GLY A 302 21.45 -7.92 7.04
CA GLY A 302 22.28 -8.25 8.22
C GLY A 302 23.60 -7.45 8.30
N GLY A 303 23.82 -6.50 7.37
CA GLY A 303 24.92 -5.54 7.38
C GLY A 303 24.47 -4.17 7.91
N ASP A 304 24.91 -3.10 7.23
CA ASP A 304 24.56 -1.72 7.56
C ASP A 304 23.04 -1.49 7.50
N PRO A 305 22.36 -1.19 8.62
CA PRO A 305 20.90 -1.00 8.65
C PRO A 305 20.41 0.17 7.79
N VAL A 306 21.25 1.20 7.62
CA VAL A 306 20.94 2.39 6.84
C VAL A 306 20.90 2.05 5.36
N GLN A 307 21.98 1.48 4.86
CA GLN A 307 22.10 1.09 3.45
C GLN A 307 21.01 0.06 3.09
N TYR A 308 20.76 -0.91 3.98
CA TYR A 308 19.66 -1.89 3.81
C TYR A 308 18.30 -1.19 3.71
N SER A 309 18.02 -0.23 4.59
CA SER A 309 16.75 0.50 4.59
C SER A 309 16.55 1.32 3.32
N ILE A 310 17.61 2.00 2.85
CA ILE A 310 17.59 2.76 1.59
C ILE A 310 17.34 1.82 0.40
N ALA A 311 18.06 0.70 0.33
CA ALA A 311 17.89 -0.28 -0.74
C ALA A 311 16.50 -0.92 -0.74
N LYS A 312 15.95 -1.22 0.44
CA LYS A 312 14.59 -1.74 0.61
C LYS A 312 13.53 -0.73 0.16
N ALA A 313 13.67 0.53 0.57
CA ALA A 313 12.76 1.62 0.19
C ALA A 313 12.82 1.87 -1.32
N LEU A 314 14.01 1.83 -1.92
CA LEU A 314 14.20 1.97 -3.35
C LEU A 314 13.44 0.88 -4.10
N LEU A 315 13.67 -0.39 -3.78
CA LEU A 315 13.01 -1.52 -4.46
C LEU A 315 11.48 -1.46 -4.33
N ASN A 316 10.97 -1.16 -3.14
CA ASN A 316 9.53 -1.13 -2.88
C ASN A 316 8.81 0.05 -3.55
N SER A 317 9.51 1.14 -3.84
CA SER A 317 8.90 2.34 -4.47
C SER A 317 8.81 2.26 -5.99
N LEU A 318 9.49 1.30 -6.64
CA LEU A 318 9.63 1.26 -8.11
C LEU A 318 8.29 1.13 -8.83
N TYR A 319 7.41 0.23 -8.38
CA TYR A 319 6.12 0.06 -9.01
C TYR A 319 5.20 1.28 -8.79
N GLY A 320 5.20 1.84 -7.55
CA GLY A 320 4.38 2.99 -7.20
C GLY A 320 4.69 4.25 -8.02
N MET A 321 5.89 4.33 -8.60
CA MET A 321 6.21 5.40 -9.54
C MET A 321 5.45 5.30 -10.86
N CYS A 322 5.07 4.09 -11.29
CA CYS A 322 4.29 3.89 -12.51
C CYS A 322 2.83 4.33 -12.32
N VAL A 323 2.24 4.12 -11.13
CA VAL A 323 0.81 4.41 -10.86
C VAL A 323 0.55 5.75 -10.17
N GLN A 324 1.43 6.71 -10.34
CA GLN A 324 1.14 8.06 -9.88
C GLN A 324 0.08 8.70 -10.77
N LYS A 325 -1.01 9.19 -10.16
CA LYS A 325 -2.03 9.94 -10.90
C LYS A 325 -1.40 11.11 -11.65
N PRO A 326 -1.52 11.14 -12.98
CA PRO A 326 -0.92 12.21 -13.79
C PRO A 326 -1.61 13.56 -13.57
N VAL A 327 -2.90 13.54 -13.30
CA VAL A 327 -3.70 14.72 -12.98
C VAL A 327 -4.07 14.65 -11.49
N LYS A 328 -3.77 15.71 -10.77
CA LYS A 328 -4.12 15.87 -9.35
C LYS A 328 -5.20 16.93 -9.25
N LEU A 329 -6.14 16.73 -8.35
CA LEU A 329 -7.11 17.76 -8.00
C LEU A 329 -6.36 18.96 -7.41
N LEU A 330 -6.69 20.16 -7.89
CA LEU A 330 -6.21 21.41 -7.31
C LEU A 330 -7.11 21.74 -6.12
N ILE A 331 -6.49 21.83 -4.96
CA ILE A 331 -7.15 22.26 -3.73
C ILE A 331 -6.78 23.72 -3.52
N GLU A 332 -7.76 24.57 -3.40
CA GLU A 332 -7.60 26.01 -3.11
C GLU A 332 -8.02 26.26 -1.66
N GLU A 333 -7.23 27.04 -0.96
CA GLU A 333 -7.51 27.50 0.40
C GLU A 333 -7.92 28.95 0.34
N ASP A 334 -9.10 29.27 0.85
CA ASP A 334 -9.48 30.65 1.13
C ASP A 334 -8.76 31.13 2.39
N TYR A 335 -7.82 32.03 2.21
CA TYR A 335 -6.96 32.55 3.29
C TYR A 335 -7.71 33.35 4.35
N GLN A 336 -8.94 33.82 4.05
CA GLN A 336 -9.73 34.60 5.00
C GLN A 336 -10.64 33.72 5.86
N SER A 337 -11.22 32.68 5.27
CA SER A 337 -12.12 31.74 5.97
C SER A 337 -11.40 30.50 6.49
N GLY A 338 -10.21 30.16 5.94
CA GLY A 338 -9.51 28.90 6.20
C GLY A 338 -10.22 27.68 5.60
N GLU A 339 -11.19 27.90 4.71
CA GLU A 339 -11.91 26.82 4.05
C GLU A 339 -11.16 26.31 2.84
N TYR A 340 -11.21 24.99 2.63
CA TYR A 340 -10.60 24.32 1.47
C TYR A 340 -11.70 23.96 0.47
N SER A 341 -11.47 24.29 -0.78
CA SER A 341 -12.33 23.90 -1.89
C SER A 341 -11.54 23.13 -2.95
N VAL A 342 -12.20 22.23 -3.65
CA VAL A 342 -11.65 21.59 -4.85
C VAL A 342 -12.02 22.46 -6.03
N ASN A 343 -11.02 22.83 -6.83
CA ASN A 343 -11.27 23.56 -8.07
C ASN A 343 -11.91 22.60 -9.09
N GLU A 344 -13.24 22.68 -9.23
CA GLU A 344 -14.02 21.85 -10.16
C GLU A 344 -13.88 22.29 -11.63
N ASP A 345 -13.42 23.53 -11.88
CA ASP A 345 -13.24 24.08 -13.24
C ASP A 345 -11.89 23.67 -13.87
N GLN A 346 -11.17 22.75 -13.21
CA GLN A 346 -9.87 22.27 -13.68
C GLN A 346 -10.01 21.51 -15.02
N ASP A 347 -9.34 22.00 -16.08
CA ASP A 347 -9.20 21.25 -17.33
C ASP A 347 -8.23 20.07 -17.17
N SER A 348 -8.80 18.93 -16.82
CA SER A 348 -8.04 17.69 -16.55
C SER A 348 -7.36 17.13 -17.81
N GLU A 349 -7.95 17.34 -19.00
CA GLU A 349 -7.36 16.90 -20.27
C GLU A 349 -6.13 17.73 -20.62
N GLU A 350 -6.20 19.05 -20.45
CA GLU A 350 -5.04 19.92 -20.65
C GLU A 350 -3.92 19.62 -19.66
N LEU A 351 -4.25 19.38 -18.40
CA LEU A 351 -3.27 19.00 -17.38
C LEU A 351 -2.62 17.64 -17.69
N TYR A 352 -3.40 16.68 -18.16
CA TYR A 352 -2.87 15.39 -18.63
C TYR A 352 -1.94 15.57 -19.83
N LYS A 353 -2.30 16.40 -20.79
CA LYS A 353 -1.45 16.76 -21.92
C LYS A 353 -0.12 17.36 -21.44
N LYS A 354 -0.16 18.35 -20.54
CA LYS A 354 1.04 18.94 -19.92
C LYS A 354 1.90 17.88 -19.21
N TYR A 355 1.27 16.93 -18.51
CA TYR A 355 2.00 15.81 -17.89
C TYR A 355 2.68 14.93 -18.94
N THR A 356 1.97 14.55 -20.01
CA THR A 356 2.53 13.68 -21.07
C THR A 356 3.63 14.37 -21.87
N GLU A 357 3.66 15.69 -21.91
CA GLU A 357 4.71 16.49 -22.57
C GLU A 357 5.96 16.70 -21.73
N ARG A 358 5.90 16.54 -20.41
CA ARG A 358 7.05 16.71 -19.52
C ARG A 358 8.18 15.75 -19.87
N TYR A 359 9.41 16.23 -19.95
CA TYR A 359 10.59 15.40 -20.21
C TYR A 359 10.86 14.36 -19.10
N THR A 360 10.35 14.60 -17.90
CA THR A 360 10.47 13.71 -16.73
C THR A 360 9.46 12.58 -16.70
N SER A 361 8.42 12.61 -17.54
CA SER A 361 7.42 11.54 -17.65
C SER A 361 7.97 10.43 -18.54
N VAL A 362 8.41 9.33 -17.93
CA VAL A 362 9.13 8.21 -18.59
C VAL A 362 8.57 6.84 -18.26
N LEU A 363 7.62 6.76 -17.32
CA LEU A 363 6.99 5.50 -16.90
C LEU A 363 5.50 5.56 -17.24
N PRO A 364 5.02 4.72 -18.19
CA PRO A 364 3.60 4.64 -18.52
C PRO A 364 2.76 4.11 -17.35
N TYR A 365 1.59 4.71 -17.12
CA TYR A 365 0.67 4.34 -16.03
C TYR A 365 0.19 2.88 -16.13
N GLN A 366 -0.09 2.41 -17.34
CA GLN A 366 -0.54 1.05 -17.59
C GLN A 366 0.43 -0.02 -17.07
N TRP A 367 1.75 0.24 -17.04
CA TRP A 367 2.67 -0.74 -16.47
C TRP A 367 2.36 -1.04 -15.01
N GLY A 368 2.07 -0.02 -14.21
CA GLY A 368 1.72 -0.22 -12.81
C GLY A 368 0.37 -0.87 -12.59
N VAL A 369 -0.61 -0.66 -13.48
CA VAL A 369 -1.90 -1.36 -13.46
C VAL A 369 -1.68 -2.87 -13.57
N TRP A 370 -0.90 -3.33 -14.56
CA TRP A 370 -0.61 -4.75 -14.72
C TRP A 370 0.26 -5.34 -13.60
N VAL A 371 1.14 -4.55 -12.97
CA VAL A 371 1.90 -5.02 -11.80
C VAL A 371 0.96 -5.47 -10.70
N THR A 372 -0.06 -4.65 -10.36
CA THR A 372 -1.00 -4.99 -9.30
C THR A 372 -1.91 -6.15 -9.68
N SER A 373 -2.37 -6.23 -10.91
CA SER A 373 -3.19 -7.35 -11.40
C SER A 373 -2.41 -8.67 -11.39
N TYR A 374 -1.14 -8.70 -11.82
CA TYR A 374 -0.30 -9.89 -11.72
C TYR A 374 -0.03 -10.29 -10.27
N ALA A 375 0.23 -9.34 -9.38
CA ALA A 375 0.40 -9.61 -7.96
C ALA A 375 -0.88 -10.18 -7.33
N PHE A 376 -2.04 -9.65 -7.71
CA PHE A 376 -3.35 -10.12 -7.32
C PHE A 376 -3.58 -11.57 -7.76
N ARG A 377 -3.31 -11.89 -9.04
CA ARG A 377 -3.39 -13.25 -9.57
C ARG A 377 -2.46 -14.21 -8.82
N ASN A 378 -1.21 -13.81 -8.57
CA ASN A 378 -0.26 -14.61 -7.82
C ASN A 378 -0.76 -14.91 -6.40
N LEU A 379 -1.36 -13.90 -5.74
CA LEU A 379 -1.93 -14.03 -4.39
C LEU A 379 -3.08 -15.04 -4.36
N PHE A 380 -3.98 -14.99 -5.35
CA PHE A 380 -5.07 -15.97 -5.48
C PHE A 380 -4.54 -17.37 -5.79
N THR A 381 -3.50 -17.49 -6.60
CA THR A 381 -2.80 -18.76 -6.82
C THR A 381 -2.21 -19.31 -5.52
N LEU A 382 -1.57 -18.47 -4.71
CA LEU A 382 -1.05 -18.86 -3.40
C LEU A 382 -2.18 -19.28 -2.45
N GLY A 383 -3.25 -18.49 -2.33
CA GLY A 383 -4.41 -18.79 -1.49
C GLY A 383 -5.06 -20.12 -1.85
N SER A 384 -5.11 -20.47 -3.14
CA SER A 384 -5.65 -21.76 -3.62
C SER A 384 -4.79 -22.97 -3.23
N CYS A 385 -3.56 -22.76 -2.74
CA CYS A 385 -2.74 -23.84 -2.19
C CYS A 385 -3.13 -24.20 -0.75
N ALA A 386 -3.90 -23.38 -0.04
CA ALA A 386 -4.42 -23.69 1.28
C ALA A 386 -5.73 -24.48 1.18
N GLY A 387 -5.87 -25.56 1.95
CA GLY A 387 -7.15 -26.26 2.10
C GLY A 387 -8.19 -25.41 2.82
N THR A 388 -7.73 -24.55 3.74
CA THR A 388 -8.54 -23.52 4.38
C THR A 388 -7.79 -22.18 4.32
N TRP A 389 -8.29 -21.26 3.51
CA TRP A 389 -7.73 -19.91 3.37
C TRP A 389 -8.40 -18.97 4.38
N LEU A 390 -7.65 -18.47 5.37
CA LEU A 390 -8.18 -17.70 6.49
C LEU A 390 -8.13 -16.19 6.27
N TYR A 391 -7.00 -15.69 5.72
CA TYR A 391 -6.74 -14.25 5.62
C TYR A 391 -5.64 -13.95 4.58
N SER A 392 -5.74 -12.80 3.95
CA SER A 392 -4.67 -12.24 3.12
C SER A 392 -4.45 -10.77 3.36
N ASP A 393 -3.18 -10.34 3.19
CA ASP A 393 -2.81 -8.92 3.15
C ASP A 393 -1.73 -8.70 2.10
N THR A 394 -2.13 -8.17 0.96
CA THR A 394 -1.30 -7.69 -0.15
C THR A 394 -0.46 -8.77 -0.83
N ASP A 395 0.47 -9.39 -0.14
CA ASP A 395 1.44 -10.38 -0.62
C ASP A 395 1.59 -11.59 0.32
N SER A 396 0.73 -11.69 1.34
CA SER A 396 0.73 -12.78 2.30
C SER A 396 -0.61 -13.51 2.39
N CYS A 397 -0.55 -14.82 2.66
CA CYS A 397 -1.71 -15.66 2.92
C CYS A 397 -1.54 -16.45 4.21
N TYR A 398 -2.59 -16.46 5.04
CA TYR A 398 -2.72 -17.29 6.24
C TYR A 398 -3.70 -18.42 5.96
N GLY A 399 -3.31 -19.65 6.26
CA GLY A 399 -4.17 -20.81 5.98
C GLY A 399 -3.70 -22.08 6.68
N MET A 400 -4.51 -23.14 6.52
CA MET A 400 -4.25 -24.49 7.00
C MET A 400 -4.25 -25.47 5.84
N ASP A 401 -3.75 -26.69 6.10
CA ASP A 401 -3.80 -27.81 5.17
C ASP A 401 -3.22 -27.49 3.78
N TRP A 402 -2.04 -26.88 3.80
CA TRP A 402 -1.35 -26.42 2.59
C TRP A 402 -0.94 -27.58 1.68
N ASP A 403 -1.33 -27.51 0.41
CA ASP A 403 -0.84 -28.39 -0.65
C ASP A 403 0.61 -28.02 -1.03
N VAL A 404 1.56 -28.71 -0.38
CA VAL A 404 2.98 -28.47 -0.57
C VAL A 404 3.41 -28.66 -2.03
N LYS A 405 2.79 -29.59 -2.76
CA LYS A 405 3.12 -29.84 -4.19
C LYS A 405 2.71 -28.66 -5.07
N LYS A 406 1.51 -28.10 -4.84
CA LYS A 406 1.08 -26.89 -5.56
C LYS A 406 1.98 -25.70 -5.23
N LEU A 407 2.36 -25.53 -3.97
CA LEU A 407 3.25 -24.47 -3.54
C LEU A 407 4.65 -24.59 -4.15
N GLU A 408 5.22 -25.79 -4.17
CA GLU A 408 6.51 -26.06 -4.82
C GLU A 408 6.43 -25.84 -6.34
N ALA A 409 5.34 -26.25 -6.98
CA ALA A 409 5.11 -26.00 -8.41
C ALA A 409 5.02 -24.49 -8.72
N TYR A 410 4.32 -23.73 -7.88
CA TYR A 410 4.29 -22.26 -7.98
C TYR A 410 5.71 -21.68 -7.88
N ASN A 411 6.47 -22.05 -6.85
CA ASN A 411 7.84 -21.56 -6.65
C ASN A 411 8.77 -21.95 -7.80
N ALA A 412 8.64 -23.17 -8.33
CA ALA A 412 9.40 -23.62 -9.49
C ALA A 412 9.06 -22.80 -10.75
N SER A 413 7.77 -22.50 -10.96
CA SER A 413 7.31 -21.64 -12.05
C SER A 413 7.88 -20.22 -11.94
N CYS A 414 7.92 -19.65 -10.74
CA CYS A 414 8.52 -18.33 -10.50
C CYS A 414 10.01 -18.31 -10.88
N LYS A 415 10.77 -19.28 -10.40
CA LYS A 415 12.20 -19.41 -10.70
C LYS A 415 12.44 -19.58 -12.21
N LYS A 416 11.65 -20.45 -12.86
CA LYS A 416 11.76 -20.66 -14.30
C LYS A 416 11.54 -19.37 -15.09
N LYS A 417 10.45 -18.62 -14.81
CA LYS A 417 10.17 -17.35 -15.49
C LYS A 417 11.31 -16.34 -15.35
N LEU A 418 11.94 -16.25 -14.17
CA LEU A 418 13.10 -15.38 -13.97
C LEU A 418 14.31 -15.84 -14.77
N LEU A 419 14.62 -17.15 -14.76
CA LEU A 419 15.73 -17.72 -15.53
C LEU A 419 15.53 -17.51 -17.03
N ASP A 420 14.33 -17.71 -17.56
CA ASP A 420 13.98 -17.46 -18.96
C ASP A 420 14.20 -15.99 -19.35
N ARG A 421 14.15 -15.08 -18.36
CA ARG A 421 14.46 -13.64 -18.50
C ARG A 421 15.94 -13.31 -18.26
N GLY A 422 16.77 -14.29 -17.85
CA GLY A 422 18.18 -14.13 -17.53
C GLY A 422 18.43 -13.56 -16.14
N TYR A 423 17.47 -13.71 -15.21
CA TYR A 423 17.60 -13.31 -13.80
C TYR A 423 17.71 -14.56 -12.93
N GLY A 424 18.72 -14.60 -12.06
CA GLY A 424 18.97 -15.73 -11.18
C GLY A 424 18.60 -15.46 -9.72
N SER A 425 19.08 -16.34 -8.85
CA SER A 425 19.06 -16.13 -7.40
C SER A 425 20.19 -15.23 -6.93
N VAL A 426 20.06 -14.72 -5.73
CA VAL A 426 21.11 -14.01 -5.01
C VAL A 426 21.54 -14.85 -3.82
N HIS A 427 22.84 -15.18 -3.74
CA HIS A 427 23.40 -15.91 -2.61
C HIS A 427 23.97 -14.94 -1.57
N HIS A 428 23.49 -15.03 -0.33
CA HIS A 428 23.98 -14.22 0.78
C HIS A 428 23.80 -14.99 2.11
N ASN A 429 24.79 -14.94 3.00
CA ASN A 429 24.76 -15.60 4.31
C ASN A 429 24.32 -17.08 4.24
N ASN A 430 24.91 -17.85 3.35
CA ASN A 430 24.63 -19.28 3.11
C ASN A 430 23.15 -19.59 2.75
N ARG A 431 22.42 -18.60 2.29
CA ARG A 431 21.03 -18.74 1.83
C ARG A 431 20.88 -18.22 0.40
N GLU A 432 20.06 -18.93 -0.35
CA GLU A 432 19.65 -18.53 -1.70
C GLU A 432 18.33 -17.74 -1.63
N TYR A 433 18.28 -16.59 -2.30
CA TYR A 433 17.11 -15.71 -2.37
C TYR A 433 16.61 -15.57 -3.79
N TRP A 434 15.31 -15.74 -3.98
CA TRP A 434 14.61 -15.57 -5.26
C TRP A 434 13.50 -14.54 -5.12
N LEU A 435 13.25 -13.77 -6.17
CA LEU A 435 12.09 -12.91 -6.28
C LEU A 435 10.82 -13.74 -6.51
N GLY A 436 9.70 -13.31 -5.96
CA GLY A 436 8.36 -13.85 -6.23
C GLY A 436 8.04 -15.21 -5.66
N VAL A 437 9.01 -15.91 -5.05
CA VAL A 437 8.72 -17.18 -4.37
C VAL A 437 7.93 -16.94 -3.10
N ALA A 438 7.00 -17.84 -2.81
CA ALA A 438 6.31 -17.87 -1.55
C ALA A 438 7.20 -18.52 -0.48
N GLU A 439 7.55 -17.75 0.54
CA GLU A 439 8.37 -18.19 1.68
C GLU A 439 7.49 -18.36 2.93
N LEU A 440 7.79 -19.35 3.76
CA LEU A 440 7.13 -19.51 5.05
C LEU A 440 7.56 -18.36 5.99
N ASP A 441 6.62 -17.47 6.32
CA ASP A 441 6.83 -16.33 7.21
C ASP A 441 6.62 -16.68 8.69
N GLY A 442 5.67 -17.59 8.97
CA GLY A 442 5.39 -18.01 10.33
C GLY A 442 4.51 -19.23 10.47
N GLU A 443 4.62 -19.88 11.65
CA GLU A 443 3.77 -20.98 12.08
C GLU A 443 3.09 -20.61 13.39
N TYR A 444 1.78 -20.82 13.43
CA TYR A 444 0.92 -20.39 14.53
C TYR A 444 0.02 -21.55 14.97
N SER A 445 -0.26 -21.60 16.28
CA SER A 445 -1.18 -22.58 16.88
C SER A 445 -2.62 -22.07 16.95
N GLU A 446 -2.80 -20.76 16.94
CA GLU A 446 -4.10 -20.11 16.95
C GLU A 446 -4.07 -18.84 16.08
N PHE A 447 -5.21 -18.55 15.46
CA PHE A 447 -5.45 -17.35 14.65
C PHE A 447 -6.85 -16.81 14.92
N ILE A 448 -7.00 -15.50 15.04
CA ILE A 448 -8.29 -14.80 15.07
C ILE A 448 -8.19 -13.52 14.26
N SER A 449 -9.23 -13.20 13.53
CA SER A 449 -9.36 -11.91 12.82
C SER A 449 -10.75 -11.31 13.04
N VAL A 450 -10.81 -9.99 13.07
CA VAL A 450 -12.05 -9.22 13.20
C VAL A 450 -12.26 -8.23 12.04
N GLY A 451 -11.31 -8.17 11.11
CA GLY A 451 -11.38 -7.29 9.95
C GLY A 451 -10.03 -7.14 9.23
N ALA A 452 -10.05 -6.43 8.11
CA ALA A 452 -8.84 -6.11 7.35
C ALA A 452 -7.82 -5.37 8.23
N LYS A 453 -6.57 -5.87 8.27
CA LYS A 453 -5.49 -5.38 9.14
C LYS A 453 -5.86 -5.35 10.64
N ARG A 454 -6.72 -6.29 11.06
CA ARG A 454 -7.14 -6.48 12.46
C ARG A 454 -7.19 -7.98 12.76
N TYR A 455 -6.03 -8.56 13.11
CA TYR A 455 -5.90 -9.96 13.47
C TYR A 455 -4.85 -10.17 14.57
N ALA A 456 -4.95 -11.31 15.25
CA ALA A 456 -3.98 -11.77 16.23
C ALA A 456 -3.67 -13.26 16.02
N VAL A 457 -2.45 -13.63 16.36
CA VAL A 457 -1.96 -15.01 16.23
C VAL A 457 -1.23 -15.44 17.50
N ARG A 458 -1.23 -16.74 17.79
CA ARG A 458 -0.34 -17.34 18.79
C ARG A 458 0.80 -18.05 18.07
N ASP A 459 2.03 -17.58 18.29
CA ASP A 459 3.23 -18.19 17.72
C ASP A 459 3.39 -19.62 18.20
N ALA A 460 3.54 -20.58 17.28
CA ALA A 460 3.56 -22.00 17.59
C ALA A 460 4.81 -22.43 18.41
N LYS A 461 5.92 -21.68 18.29
CA LYS A 461 7.18 -22.00 18.98
C LYS A 461 7.28 -21.34 20.34
N THR A 462 6.87 -20.09 20.45
CA THR A 462 7.04 -19.30 21.68
C THR A 462 5.79 -19.26 22.55
N GLY A 463 4.62 -19.62 22.01
CA GLY A 463 3.32 -19.51 22.69
C GLY A 463 2.83 -18.08 22.90
N LYS A 464 3.59 -17.08 22.47
CA LYS A 464 3.25 -15.67 22.66
C LYS A 464 2.27 -15.17 21.61
N CYS A 465 1.39 -14.26 22.04
CA CYS A 465 0.49 -13.58 21.11
C CYS A 465 1.23 -12.48 20.34
N LYS A 466 0.87 -12.34 19.07
CA LYS A 466 1.27 -11.26 18.16
C LYS A 466 0.03 -10.65 17.56
N ILE A 467 0.03 -9.33 17.33
CA ILE A 467 -1.08 -8.61 16.72
C ILE A 467 -0.66 -7.89 15.45
N THR A 468 -1.62 -7.72 14.55
CA THR A 468 -1.58 -6.72 13.49
C THR A 468 -2.91 -5.97 13.51
N VAL A 469 -2.88 -4.75 14.06
CA VAL A 469 -4.03 -3.85 14.14
C VAL A 469 -3.57 -2.50 13.62
N ALA A 470 -4.24 -2.01 12.58
CA ALA A 470 -3.92 -0.69 12.01
C ALA A 470 -4.15 0.38 13.08
N GLY A 471 -3.12 1.19 13.35
CA GLY A 471 -3.16 2.21 14.41
C GLY A 471 -2.67 1.72 15.80
N VAL A 472 -2.43 0.44 15.99
CA VAL A 472 -1.89 -0.11 17.26
C VAL A 472 -0.48 -0.63 17.04
N PRO A 473 0.52 -0.23 17.84
CA PRO A 473 1.88 -0.75 17.74
C PRO A 473 1.93 -2.24 18.10
N LYS A 474 2.92 -2.97 17.60
CA LYS A 474 3.08 -4.42 17.86
C LYS A 474 3.16 -4.79 19.34
N LYS A 475 3.71 -3.89 20.19
CA LYS A 475 3.74 -4.06 21.64
C LYS A 475 2.34 -4.15 22.29
N GLY A 476 1.30 -3.63 21.61
CA GLY A 476 -0.08 -3.76 22.05
C GLY A 476 -0.54 -5.22 22.24
N ALA A 477 0.20 -6.21 21.71
CA ALA A 477 -0.04 -7.62 22.02
C ALA A 477 0.01 -7.94 23.53
N GLU A 478 0.76 -7.16 24.32
CA GLU A 478 0.84 -7.30 25.77
C GLU A 478 -0.52 -7.05 26.45
N CYS A 479 -1.38 -6.21 25.87
CA CYS A 479 -2.74 -5.97 26.37
C CYS A 479 -3.60 -7.23 26.35
N LEU A 480 -3.31 -8.18 25.45
CA LEU A 480 -4.03 -9.45 25.36
C LEU A 480 -3.66 -10.42 26.50
N LYS A 481 -2.59 -10.18 27.27
CA LYS A 481 -2.11 -11.06 28.34
C LYS A 481 -1.92 -12.51 27.86
N ASP A 482 -1.41 -12.66 26.65
CA ASP A 482 -1.23 -13.95 25.96
C ASP A 482 -2.53 -14.81 25.87
N ASP A 483 -3.71 -14.15 25.81
CA ASP A 483 -5.00 -14.81 25.59
C ASP A 483 -5.74 -14.21 24.39
N LEU A 484 -5.91 -15.01 23.32
CA LEU A 484 -6.61 -14.56 22.11
C LEU A 484 -8.12 -14.39 22.31
N HIS A 485 -8.72 -14.89 23.40
CA HIS A 485 -10.12 -14.59 23.72
C HIS A 485 -10.35 -13.11 24.04
N ASN A 486 -9.29 -12.39 24.40
CA ASN A 486 -9.35 -10.93 24.57
C ASN A 486 -9.37 -10.17 23.24
N PHE A 487 -9.08 -10.82 22.09
CA PHE A 487 -9.09 -10.18 20.79
C PHE A 487 -10.48 -10.28 20.15
N HIS A 488 -11.40 -9.42 20.56
CA HIS A 488 -12.80 -9.41 20.09
C HIS A 488 -13.30 -7.97 19.89
N ALA A 489 -14.43 -7.80 19.20
CA ALA A 489 -15.09 -6.50 19.11
C ALA A 489 -15.38 -5.92 20.50
N GLY A 490 -15.10 -4.65 20.70
CA GLY A 490 -15.21 -3.97 21.98
C GLY A 490 -13.98 -4.08 22.88
N PHE A 491 -12.94 -4.84 22.52
CA PHE A 491 -11.68 -4.85 23.27
C PHE A 491 -10.95 -3.51 23.13
N ILE A 492 -10.39 -3.02 24.23
CA ILE A 492 -9.68 -1.73 24.27
C ILE A 492 -8.18 -1.98 24.44
N PHE A 493 -7.40 -1.55 23.45
CA PHE A 493 -5.95 -1.42 23.56
C PHE A 493 -5.65 -0.10 24.28
N ASP A 494 -5.54 -0.16 25.58
CA ASP A 494 -5.38 1.03 26.42
C ASP A 494 -3.97 1.63 26.28
N GLY A 495 -3.89 2.95 26.12
CA GLY A 495 -2.66 3.71 26.04
C GLY A 495 -1.70 3.29 24.91
N GLN A 496 -2.17 2.53 23.91
CA GLN A 496 -1.32 1.99 22.84
C GLN A 496 -1.29 2.85 21.58
N THR A 497 -2.25 3.73 21.38
CA THR A 497 -2.15 4.72 20.32
C THR A 497 -1.10 5.76 20.73
N THR A 498 -0.24 6.14 19.78
CA THR A 498 0.74 7.17 20.02
C THR A 498 0.04 8.52 20.30
N GLY A 499 -0.31 8.77 21.55
CA GLY A 499 -0.59 10.11 22.00
C GLY A 499 0.70 10.91 21.85
N LYS A 500 0.65 11.97 21.11
CA LYS A 500 1.68 13.00 21.16
C LYS A 500 1.13 14.07 22.07
N LYS A 501 1.77 14.30 23.22
CA LYS A 501 1.63 15.58 23.87
C LYS A 501 2.15 16.63 22.90
N GLN A 502 1.28 17.43 22.35
CA GLN A 502 1.67 18.64 21.67
C GLN A 502 1.82 19.73 22.71
N HIS A 503 2.88 20.35 23.15
CA HIS A 503 3.54 21.28 23.29
C HIS A 503 3.21 22.33 23.77
N THR A 504 3.77 22.84 24.17
CA THR A 504 3.67 23.81 25.21
C THR A 504 4.51 25.03 24.98
N TYR A 505 4.50 25.52 23.76
CA TYR A 505 5.05 26.83 23.45
C TYR A 505 3.93 27.78 23.02
N PHE A 506 3.78 28.88 23.74
CA PHE A 506 2.77 29.89 23.47
C PHE A 506 3.44 31.23 23.23
N MET A 507 2.74 32.14 22.57
CA MET A 507 3.06 33.56 22.70
C MET A 507 2.64 33.99 24.09
N GLU A 508 3.38 34.94 24.69
CA GLU A 508 3.10 35.40 26.07
C GLU A 508 1.68 35.95 26.23
N GLU A 509 1.14 36.54 25.17
CA GLU A 509 -0.20 37.09 25.08
C GLU A 509 -1.31 36.04 25.11
N ASP A 510 -0.99 34.77 24.78
CA ASP A 510 -1.94 33.64 24.78
C ASP A 510 -1.94 32.91 26.13
N ILE A 511 -1.17 33.37 27.10
CA ILE A 511 -1.05 32.77 28.43
C ILE A 511 -1.88 33.55 29.42
N TRP A 512 -2.70 32.82 30.18
CA TRP A 512 -3.50 33.37 31.25
C TRP A 512 -3.22 32.63 32.56
N THR A 513 -3.52 33.27 33.69
CA THR A 513 -3.31 32.69 35.01
C THR A 513 -4.65 32.23 35.58
N ASP A 514 -4.75 30.99 36.05
CA ASP A 514 -5.92 30.46 36.69
C ASP A 514 -6.10 31.01 38.12
N GLU A 515 -7.24 30.70 38.74
CA GLU A 515 -7.61 31.13 40.12
C GLU A 515 -6.63 30.64 41.20
N HIS A 516 -5.79 29.66 40.86
CA HIS A 516 -4.76 29.10 41.75
C HIS A 516 -3.38 29.68 41.49
N GLY A 517 -3.25 30.63 40.56
CA GLY A 517 -1.96 31.26 40.20
C GLY A 517 -1.11 30.47 39.24
N ASN A 518 -1.64 29.42 38.57
CA ASN A 518 -0.91 28.65 37.58
C ASN A 518 -1.08 29.26 36.18
N GLU A 519 0.01 29.32 35.42
CA GLU A 519 -0.04 29.69 34.02
C GLU A 519 -0.78 28.63 33.19
N ARG A 520 -1.67 29.06 32.32
CA ARG A 520 -2.48 28.26 31.40
C ARG A 520 -2.35 28.82 30.00
N GLY A 521 -2.55 27.95 29.01
CA GLY A 521 -2.65 28.31 27.61
C GLY A 521 -3.53 27.32 26.89
N ASP A 522 -4.12 27.70 25.77
CA ASP A 522 -4.95 26.82 24.97
C ASP A 522 -4.05 25.76 24.30
N SER A 523 -3.95 24.59 24.91
CA SER A 523 -3.19 23.49 24.40
C SER A 523 -4.09 22.34 23.96
N ILE A 524 -3.75 21.69 22.87
CA ILE A 524 -4.33 20.41 22.49
C ILE A 524 -3.46 19.31 23.11
N ASP A 525 -3.92 18.74 24.23
CA ASP A 525 -3.33 17.54 24.78
C ASP A 525 -3.73 16.33 23.97
N LEU A 526 -2.83 15.83 23.15
CA LEU A 526 -2.96 14.52 22.56
C LEU A 526 -2.40 13.48 23.54
N SER A 527 -3.17 13.15 24.56
CA SER A 527 -2.84 12.03 25.45
C SER A 527 -2.84 10.70 24.65
N PRO A 528 -2.08 9.67 25.10
CA PRO A 528 -2.17 8.33 24.53
C PRO A 528 -3.64 7.90 24.54
N ALA A 529 -4.23 7.77 23.36
CA ALA A 529 -5.61 7.36 23.24
C ALA A 529 -5.69 5.83 23.24
N SER A 530 -6.77 5.32 23.81
CA SER A 530 -7.12 3.92 23.71
C SER A 530 -7.69 3.62 22.33
N TYR A 531 -7.36 2.47 21.76
CA TYR A 531 -7.92 2.00 20.51
C TYR A 531 -9.02 0.97 20.80
N LEU A 532 -10.25 1.28 20.42
CA LEU A 532 -11.37 0.35 20.48
C LEU A 532 -11.33 -0.57 19.25
N LEU A 533 -11.16 -1.87 19.47
CA LEU A 533 -11.20 -2.86 18.41
C LEU A 533 -12.65 -3.05 17.93
N ASP A 534 -12.86 -2.84 16.65
CA ASP A 534 -14.14 -3.03 15.99
C ASP A 534 -14.08 -4.22 15.03
N SER A 535 -15.23 -4.88 14.83
CA SER A 535 -15.36 -6.04 13.95
C SER A 535 -16.21 -5.70 12.73
N VAL A 536 -15.92 -6.38 11.62
CA VAL A 536 -16.75 -6.32 10.41
C VAL A 536 -17.96 -7.24 10.48
N ARG A 537 -18.05 -8.09 11.52
CA ARG A 537 -19.18 -9.00 11.71
C ARG A 537 -20.29 -8.33 12.50
N ASN A 538 -21.18 -7.63 11.80
CA ASN A 538 -22.32 -6.93 12.44
C ASN A 538 -23.64 -7.71 12.38
N VAL A 539 -23.72 -8.86 11.66
CA VAL A 539 -24.98 -9.58 11.38
C VAL A 539 -24.72 -11.06 11.18
N ASP A 540 -25.76 -11.87 11.32
CA ASP A 540 -25.76 -13.30 10.95
C ASP A 540 -25.76 -13.45 9.41
N TRP A 541 -24.57 -13.36 8.82
CA TRP A 541 -24.36 -13.39 7.38
C TRP A 541 -24.83 -14.69 6.72
N GLU A 542 -24.77 -15.82 7.43
CA GLU A 542 -25.16 -17.12 6.88
C GLU A 542 -26.65 -17.14 6.55
N ARG A 543 -27.48 -16.63 7.45
CA ARG A 543 -28.94 -16.58 7.24
C ARG A 543 -29.35 -15.54 6.19
N ILE A 544 -28.81 -14.35 6.28
CA ILE A 544 -29.14 -13.26 5.33
C ILE A 544 -28.67 -13.60 3.92
N TYR A 545 -27.50 -14.22 3.82
CA TYR A 545 -26.94 -14.63 2.54
C TYR A 545 -27.84 -15.64 1.79
N GLU A 546 -28.37 -16.64 2.47
CA GLU A 546 -29.26 -17.63 1.86
C GLU A 546 -30.61 -17.00 1.44
N GLU A 547 -31.23 -16.20 2.32
CA GLU A 547 -32.50 -15.53 2.04
C GLU A 547 -32.38 -14.48 0.92
N GLU A 548 -31.34 -13.65 0.90
CA GLU A 548 -31.16 -12.59 -0.11
C GLU A 548 -30.72 -13.13 -1.48
N ILE A 549 -29.90 -14.17 -1.52
CA ILE A 549 -29.51 -14.81 -2.79
C ILE A 549 -30.72 -15.42 -3.50
N GLU A 550 -31.59 -16.11 -2.79
CA GLU A 550 -32.78 -16.68 -3.40
C GLU A 550 -33.67 -15.60 -4.02
N VAL A 551 -33.88 -14.48 -3.31
CA VAL A 551 -34.66 -13.34 -3.83
C VAL A 551 -34.00 -12.76 -5.08
N ILE A 552 -32.69 -12.51 -5.06
CA ILE A 552 -31.94 -11.90 -6.17
C ILE A 552 -31.97 -12.79 -7.44
N LEU A 553 -31.82 -14.12 -7.27
CA LEU A 553 -31.76 -15.05 -8.40
C LEU A 553 -33.15 -15.31 -9.03
N HIS A 554 -34.23 -15.07 -8.29
CA HIS A 554 -35.60 -15.26 -8.77
C HIS A 554 -36.34 -14.01 -9.19
N ASP A 555 -35.69 -12.84 -9.10
CA ASP A 555 -36.29 -11.56 -9.52
C ASP A 555 -36.25 -11.42 -11.06
N GLU A 556 -37.37 -11.77 -11.71
CA GLU A 556 -37.51 -11.75 -13.18
C GLU A 556 -37.64 -10.33 -13.76
N GLU A 557 -37.89 -9.27 -12.95
CA GLU A 557 -38.06 -7.89 -13.41
C GLU A 557 -36.74 -7.18 -13.75
N ILE A 558 -35.59 -7.82 -13.52
CA ILE A 558 -34.26 -7.19 -13.69
C ILE A 558 -33.61 -7.50 -15.05
N LEU A 559 -34.23 -8.36 -15.86
CA LEU A 559 -33.85 -8.68 -17.22
C LEU A 559 -34.72 -7.88 -18.20
#